data_530c255b807fe5b3b3acb2374dc4bf5e
#
_entry.id   530c255b807fe5b3b3acb2374dc4bf5e
#
_cell.length_a   1.000
_cell.length_b   1.000
_cell.length_c   1.000
_cell.angle_alpha   90.00
_cell.angle_beta   90.00
_cell.angle_gamma   90.00
#
_symmetry.space_group_name_H-M   'P 1'
#
loop_
_entity.id
_entity.type
_entity.pdbx_description
1 polymer ?
#
loop_
_entity_poly.entity_id
_entity_poly.type
_entity_poly.pdbx_seq_one_letter_code
_entity_poly.pdbx_strand_id
1 'polypeptide(L)'
;MGSDTPAPKPPATPAELVGGVVRLVSLPEVCLRVNEMLDDPLASASDFGKVIGQDTGLTARLLKIVNSSFYGFPSRIETVSRAVTVIGLRELRGLVLAASAVETFSRIPTEVLNMVRFWRHSVYTAVVAQALAEQADVLHSERLFVAGLLHDIGKLILCNRLPKVARTIQQRLQAADKPDFLIEQELLGFDHAAVGGELIRAWQMPASLEAAVRHHHDPAAAADFPLEAALVHIANSMTGLAEQGLDVDVEMVIQPIDPAAWETVRLDASVMEAVFATASERFTEALAIILPRTTPI
;
A
#
# COMPACT_ATOMS: atom_id res chain seq x y z
N MET A 1 -19.79 3.92 43.87
CA MET A 1 -20.66 3.75 42.69
C MET A 1 -19.78 3.99 41.46
N GLY A 2 -19.19 2.93 40.94
CA GLY A 2 -18.41 3.00 39.68
C GLY A 2 -19.39 3.08 38.54
N SER A 3 -19.24 4.09 37.71
CA SER A 3 -19.98 4.22 36.44
C SER A 3 -19.46 3.14 35.48
N ASP A 4 -20.22 2.06 35.38
CA ASP A 4 -20.06 1.05 34.33
C ASP A 4 -20.47 1.68 33.02
N THR A 5 -19.57 2.42 32.41
CA THR A 5 -19.75 2.87 31.01
C THR A 5 -19.55 1.63 30.14
N PRO A 6 -20.56 1.14 29.43
CA PRO A 6 -20.40 -0.03 28.58
C PRO A 6 -19.29 0.23 27.58
N ALA A 7 -18.40 -0.74 27.40
CA ALA A 7 -17.35 -0.67 26.38
C ALA A 7 -17.99 -0.33 25.02
N PRO A 8 -17.43 0.60 24.24
CA PRO A 8 -18.00 0.97 22.95
C PRO A 8 -18.13 -0.30 22.09
N LYS A 9 -19.31 -0.47 21.52
CA LYS A 9 -19.59 -1.56 20.59
C LYS A 9 -18.54 -1.48 19.46
N PRO A 10 -17.90 -2.60 19.07
CA PRO A 10 -16.95 -2.57 17.96
C PRO A 10 -17.66 -2.02 16.70
N PRO A 11 -16.95 -1.26 15.84
CA PRO A 11 -17.52 -0.72 14.63
C PRO A 11 -18.05 -1.86 13.76
N ALA A 12 -19.25 -1.71 13.26
CA ALA A 12 -19.95 -2.75 12.52
C ALA A 12 -19.51 -2.80 11.04
N THR A 13 -18.80 -1.79 10.54
CA THR A 13 -18.42 -1.65 9.13
C THR A 13 -17.02 -1.04 8.97
N PRO A 14 -16.32 -1.33 7.82
CA PRO A 14 -15.07 -0.66 7.46
C PRO A 14 -15.19 0.86 7.42
N ALA A 15 -16.32 1.39 6.91
CA ALA A 15 -16.56 2.83 6.82
C ALA A 15 -16.59 3.52 8.20
N GLU A 16 -17.25 2.91 9.21
CA GLU A 16 -17.25 3.43 10.58
C GLU A 16 -15.86 3.42 11.21
N LEU A 17 -15.06 2.40 10.89
CA LEU A 17 -13.68 2.29 11.34
C LEU A 17 -12.83 3.42 10.77
N VAL A 18 -12.89 3.62 9.48
CA VAL A 18 -12.14 4.66 8.74
C VAL A 18 -12.62 6.05 9.15
N GLY A 19 -13.93 6.29 9.27
CA GLY A 19 -14.49 7.59 9.68
C GLY A 19 -13.96 8.08 11.04
N GLY A 20 -13.69 7.14 11.96
CA GLY A 20 -13.07 7.45 13.24
C GLY A 20 -11.56 7.74 13.18
N VAL A 21 -10.88 7.36 12.10
CA VAL A 21 -9.43 7.51 11.91
C VAL A 21 -9.09 8.70 11.01
N VAL A 22 -9.92 9.04 10.04
CA VAL A 22 -9.67 10.14 9.08
C VAL A 22 -9.32 11.45 9.79
N ARG A 23 -9.80 11.67 11.02
CA ARG A 23 -9.39 12.82 11.85
C ARG A 23 -8.00 12.67 12.49
N LEU A 24 -7.53 11.45 12.71
CA LEU A 24 -6.23 11.13 13.35
C LEU A 24 -5.14 10.89 12.30
N VAL A 25 -5.53 10.40 11.14
CA VAL A 25 -4.67 10.08 9.99
C VAL A 25 -5.09 10.97 8.82
N SER A 26 -5.34 12.26 9.09
CA SER A 26 -5.55 13.23 8.01
C SER A 26 -4.28 13.28 7.16
N LEU A 27 -4.48 13.15 5.86
CA LEU A 27 -3.40 13.43 4.91
C LEU A 27 -2.81 14.81 5.21
N PRO A 28 -1.49 14.99 5.08
CA PRO A 28 -0.89 16.31 5.14
C PRO A 28 -1.64 17.29 4.24
N GLU A 29 -1.74 18.54 4.65
CA GLU A 29 -2.45 19.59 3.91
C GLU A 29 -2.00 19.67 2.44
N VAL A 30 -0.71 19.41 2.19
CA VAL A 30 -0.15 19.34 0.84
C VAL A 30 -0.87 18.30 -0.03
N CYS A 31 -1.19 17.13 0.52
CA CYS A 31 -1.90 16.08 -0.25
C CYS A 31 -3.32 16.49 -0.60
N LEU A 32 -4.03 17.13 0.34
CA LEU A 32 -5.39 17.64 0.10
C LEU A 32 -5.37 18.70 -0.99
N ARG A 33 -4.43 19.65 -0.92
CA ARG A 33 -4.26 20.68 -1.93
C ARG A 33 -3.88 20.12 -3.31
N VAL A 34 -3.01 19.11 -3.35
CA VAL A 34 -2.68 18.41 -4.60
C VAL A 34 -3.93 17.75 -5.20
N ASN A 35 -4.79 17.16 -4.37
CA ASN A 35 -6.05 16.58 -4.85
C ASN A 35 -6.98 17.65 -5.43
N GLU A 36 -7.20 18.76 -4.73
CA GLU A 36 -8.04 19.86 -5.19
C GLU A 36 -7.53 20.45 -6.53
N MET A 37 -6.21 20.59 -6.66
CA MET A 37 -5.60 21.11 -7.90
C MET A 37 -5.74 20.19 -9.11
N LEU A 38 -5.92 18.88 -8.90
CA LEU A 38 -6.13 17.95 -10.03
C LEU A 38 -7.46 18.15 -10.75
N ASP A 39 -8.46 18.68 -10.04
CA ASP A 39 -9.76 19.00 -10.60
C ASP A 39 -9.80 20.41 -11.21
N ASP A 40 -8.71 21.19 -11.07
CA ASP A 40 -8.55 22.51 -11.67
C ASP A 40 -7.86 22.41 -13.04
N PRO A 41 -8.57 22.64 -14.17
CA PRO A 41 -7.98 22.58 -15.51
C PRO A 41 -6.94 23.67 -15.76
N LEU A 42 -6.83 24.68 -14.92
CA LEU A 42 -5.87 25.77 -15.02
C LEU A 42 -4.59 25.51 -14.21
N ALA A 43 -4.57 24.49 -13.37
CA ALA A 43 -3.41 24.14 -12.56
C ALA A 43 -2.25 23.64 -13.42
N SER A 44 -1.13 24.34 -13.37
CA SER A 44 0.08 23.99 -14.12
C SER A 44 1.04 23.12 -13.30
N ALA A 45 1.97 22.43 -13.99
CA ALA A 45 3.06 21.69 -13.33
C ALA A 45 3.88 22.56 -12.37
N SER A 46 4.00 23.86 -12.67
CA SER A 46 4.67 24.83 -11.79
C SER A 46 3.90 25.05 -10.49
N ASP A 47 2.58 25.05 -10.53
CA ASP A 47 1.76 25.29 -9.35
C ASP A 47 1.81 24.08 -8.42
N PHE A 48 1.77 22.85 -8.96
CA PHE A 48 2.06 21.64 -8.19
C PHE A 48 3.44 21.68 -7.56
N GLY A 49 4.45 22.13 -8.30
CA GLY A 49 5.81 22.31 -7.79
C GLY A 49 5.89 23.27 -6.60
N LYS A 50 5.14 24.38 -6.63
CA LYS A 50 5.07 25.35 -5.53
C LYS A 50 4.40 24.75 -4.28
N VAL A 51 3.27 24.06 -4.45
CA VAL A 51 2.51 23.47 -3.35
C VAL A 51 3.31 22.36 -2.67
N ILE A 52 3.82 21.40 -3.43
CA ILE A 52 4.62 20.30 -2.90
C ILE A 52 5.93 20.79 -2.32
N GLY A 53 6.54 21.84 -2.91
CA GLY A 53 7.77 22.47 -2.46
C GLY A 53 7.69 23.13 -1.08
N GLN A 54 6.48 23.36 -0.54
CA GLN A 54 6.30 23.85 0.83
C GLN A 54 6.68 22.80 1.88
N ASP A 55 6.62 21.50 1.53
CA ASP A 55 7.09 20.41 2.37
C ASP A 55 8.43 19.89 1.83
N THR A 56 9.52 20.27 2.49
CA THR A 56 10.87 19.86 2.07
C THR A 56 11.13 18.36 2.22
N GLY A 57 10.52 17.72 3.22
CA GLY A 57 10.64 16.28 3.48
C GLY A 57 9.96 15.48 2.37
N LEU A 58 8.71 15.82 2.04
CA LEU A 58 7.95 15.23 0.96
C LEU A 58 8.64 15.46 -0.40
N THR A 59 9.08 16.70 -0.67
CA THR A 59 9.81 17.03 -1.91
C THR A 59 11.06 16.16 -2.08
N ALA A 60 11.88 16.05 -1.05
CA ALA A 60 13.09 15.25 -1.11
C ALA A 60 12.80 13.77 -1.33
N ARG A 61 11.77 13.23 -0.69
CA ARG A 61 11.36 11.83 -0.84
C ARG A 61 10.80 11.58 -2.24
N LEU A 62 9.91 12.44 -2.72
CA LEU A 62 9.34 12.37 -4.06
C LEU A 62 10.43 12.36 -5.14
N LEU A 63 11.37 13.31 -5.07
CA LEU A 63 12.47 13.38 -6.03
C LEU A 63 13.41 12.18 -5.96
N LYS A 64 13.61 11.57 -4.79
CA LYS A 64 14.34 10.31 -4.66
C LYS A 64 13.62 9.16 -5.33
N ILE A 65 12.30 9.03 -5.13
CA ILE A 65 11.49 7.99 -5.77
C ILE A 65 11.57 8.14 -7.29
N VAL A 66 11.33 9.32 -7.83
CA VAL A 66 11.34 9.59 -9.27
C VAL A 66 12.72 9.37 -9.90
N ASN A 67 13.81 9.60 -9.16
CA ASN A 67 15.18 9.36 -9.62
C ASN A 67 15.72 7.95 -9.30
N SER A 68 14.90 7.07 -8.76
CA SER A 68 15.29 5.69 -8.47
C SER A 68 15.32 4.81 -9.71
N SER A 69 15.88 3.62 -9.54
CA SER A 69 15.89 2.59 -10.58
C SER A 69 14.49 2.17 -11.06
N PHE A 70 13.44 2.47 -10.27
CA PHE A 70 12.04 2.20 -10.63
C PHE A 70 11.57 2.96 -11.86
N TYR A 71 12.00 4.22 -12.01
CA TYR A 71 11.62 5.06 -13.15
C TYR A 71 12.65 5.00 -14.28
N GLY A 72 13.92 4.70 -13.96
CA GLY A 72 14.97 4.49 -14.94
C GLY A 72 15.20 5.66 -15.90
N PHE A 73 14.93 6.90 -15.47
CA PHE A 73 15.13 8.07 -16.33
C PHE A 73 16.61 8.28 -16.66
N PRO A 74 16.95 8.56 -17.92
CA PRO A 74 18.35 8.72 -18.34
C PRO A 74 19.00 10.00 -17.79
N SER A 75 18.20 10.94 -17.31
CA SER A 75 18.68 12.19 -16.69
C SER A 75 17.99 12.45 -15.36
N ARG A 76 18.74 13.05 -14.43
CA ARG A 76 18.24 13.37 -13.12
C ARG A 76 17.12 14.41 -13.14
N ILE A 77 16.04 14.15 -12.43
CA ILE A 77 14.90 15.05 -12.21
C ILE A 77 15.20 15.87 -10.96
N GLU A 78 15.35 17.18 -11.09
CA GLU A 78 15.78 18.05 -10.00
C GLU A 78 14.64 18.84 -9.36
N THR A 79 13.48 18.93 -10.03
CA THR A 79 12.34 19.72 -9.57
C THR A 79 11.04 18.92 -9.64
N VAL A 80 10.11 19.22 -8.73
CA VAL A 80 8.76 18.64 -8.74
C VAL A 80 8.02 18.99 -10.02
N SER A 81 8.14 20.21 -10.53
CA SER A 81 7.52 20.62 -11.80
C SER A 81 8.02 19.76 -12.98
N ARG A 82 9.31 19.40 -12.98
CA ARG A 82 9.86 18.50 -13.98
C ARG A 82 9.34 17.07 -13.80
N ALA A 83 9.24 16.60 -12.54
CA ALA A 83 8.63 15.30 -12.23
C ALA A 83 7.20 15.23 -12.79
N VAL A 84 6.36 16.25 -12.51
CA VAL A 84 5.00 16.35 -13.08
C VAL A 84 5.00 16.21 -14.60
N THR A 85 5.93 16.87 -15.27
CA THR A 85 6.00 16.85 -16.74
C THR A 85 6.36 15.47 -17.30
N VAL A 86 7.19 14.72 -16.56
CA VAL A 86 7.75 13.44 -17.04
C VAL A 86 6.87 12.25 -16.67
N ILE A 87 6.39 12.19 -15.42
CA ILE A 87 5.58 11.07 -14.93
C ILE A 87 4.06 11.34 -15.00
N GLY A 88 3.66 12.60 -15.17
CA GLY A 88 2.26 13.00 -15.20
C GLY A 88 1.68 13.27 -13.80
N LEU A 89 0.57 14.00 -13.79
CA LEU A 89 -0.09 14.44 -12.56
C LEU A 89 -0.69 13.30 -11.76
N ARG A 90 -1.27 12.32 -12.44
CA ARG A 90 -1.94 11.18 -11.77
C ARG A 90 -0.93 10.33 -10.99
N GLU A 91 0.21 10.05 -11.61
CA GLU A 91 1.28 9.26 -10.99
C GLU A 91 1.91 10.03 -9.84
N LEU A 92 2.20 11.32 -10.03
CA LEU A 92 2.70 12.17 -8.97
C LEU A 92 1.78 12.15 -7.74
N ARG A 93 0.46 12.25 -7.94
CA ARG A 93 -0.54 12.15 -6.86
C ARG A 93 -0.39 10.86 -6.06
N GLY A 94 -0.29 9.72 -6.75
CA GLY A 94 -0.11 8.42 -6.11
C GLY A 94 1.14 8.40 -5.22
N LEU A 95 2.26 8.90 -5.74
CA LEU A 95 3.53 8.96 -4.99
C LEU A 95 3.49 9.92 -3.80
N VAL A 96 2.89 11.10 -3.96
CA VAL A 96 2.71 12.06 -2.86
C VAL A 96 1.90 11.42 -1.73
N LEU A 97 0.81 10.73 -2.08
CA LEU A 97 -0.01 10.03 -1.11
C LEU A 97 0.74 8.90 -0.43
N ALA A 98 1.39 8.02 -1.21
CA ALA A 98 2.13 6.89 -0.67
C ALA A 98 3.22 7.35 0.31
N ALA A 99 4.00 8.36 -0.07
CA ALA A 99 5.04 8.93 0.78
C ALA A 99 4.48 9.52 2.08
N SER A 100 3.34 10.20 1.99
CA SER A 100 2.66 10.80 3.15
C SER A 100 2.00 9.77 4.05
N ALA A 101 1.40 8.72 3.46
CA ALA A 101 0.83 7.61 4.22
C ALA A 101 1.92 6.89 5.03
N VAL A 102 3.04 6.54 4.40
CA VAL A 102 4.18 5.91 5.10
C VAL A 102 4.64 6.77 6.27
N GLU A 103 4.84 8.08 6.06
CA GLU A 103 5.28 8.98 7.13
C GLU A 103 4.28 9.05 8.28
N THR A 104 3.00 9.19 7.96
CA THR A 104 1.93 9.30 8.96
C THR A 104 1.80 8.03 9.78
N PHE A 105 1.70 6.89 9.10
CA PHE A 105 1.49 5.61 9.78
C PHE A 105 2.73 5.08 10.48
N SER A 106 3.94 5.38 10.01
CA SER A 106 5.18 4.98 10.69
C SER A 106 5.35 5.63 12.08
N ARG A 107 4.63 6.71 12.35
CA ARG A 107 4.64 7.41 13.65
C ARG A 107 3.61 6.87 14.64
N ILE A 108 2.69 5.99 14.20
CA ILE A 108 1.66 5.42 15.06
C ILE A 108 2.27 4.27 15.85
N PRO A 109 2.37 4.38 17.20
CA PRO A 109 2.86 3.27 18.00
C PRO A 109 1.92 2.08 17.87
N THR A 110 2.46 0.92 17.62
CA THR A 110 1.71 -0.33 17.70
C THR A 110 2.50 -1.38 18.46
N GLU A 111 1.90 -1.90 19.52
CA GLU A 111 2.45 -3.01 20.30
C GLU A 111 2.12 -4.37 19.68
N VAL A 112 1.27 -4.37 18.64
CA VAL A 112 0.69 -5.58 18.07
C VAL A 112 1.37 -5.98 16.78
N LEU A 113 1.86 -5.00 16.00
CA LEU A 113 2.43 -5.22 14.68
C LEU A 113 3.90 -4.79 14.65
N ASN A 114 4.77 -5.66 14.15
CA ASN A 114 6.15 -5.28 13.88
C ASN A 114 6.21 -4.36 12.65
N MET A 115 6.38 -3.05 12.89
CA MET A 115 6.37 -2.03 11.83
C MET A 115 7.48 -2.20 10.81
N VAL A 116 8.67 -2.68 11.22
CA VAL A 116 9.78 -2.94 10.28
C VAL A 116 9.38 -4.05 9.31
N ARG A 117 8.83 -5.13 9.82
CA ARG A 117 8.38 -6.26 9.01
C ARG A 117 7.22 -5.84 8.09
N PHE A 118 6.24 -5.12 8.63
CA PHE A 118 5.09 -4.60 7.87
C PHE A 118 5.56 -3.78 6.64
N TRP A 119 6.43 -2.79 6.86
CA TRP A 119 6.89 -1.96 5.76
C TRP A 119 7.84 -2.69 4.79
N ARG A 120 8.65 -3.63 5.28
CA ARG A 120 9.46 -4.48 4.40
C ARG A 120 8.59 -5.29 3.46
N HIS A 121 7.55 -5.94 4.00
CA HIS A 121 6.54 -6.66 3.21
C HIS A 121 5.88 -5.73 2.19
N SER A 122 5.34 -4.59 2.62
CA SER A 122 4.68 -3.63 1.74
C SER A 122 5.59 -3.12 0.62
N VAL A 123 6.86 -2.79 0.92
CA VAL A 123 7.83 -2.34 -0.09
C VAL A 123 8.20 -3.47 -1.05
N TYR A 124 8.39 -4.69 -0.56
CA TYR A 124 8.69 -5.82 -1.42
C TYR A 124 7.53 -6.15 -2.35
N THR A 125 6.30 -6.19 -1.82
CA THR A 125 5.07 -6.34 -2.63
C THR A 125 4.93 -5.23 -3.69
N ALA A 126 5.27 -3.99 -3.35
CA ALA A 126 5.26 -2.87 -4.30
C ALA A 126 6.20 -3.10 -5.48
N VAL A 127 7.43 -3.54 -5.20
CA VAL A 127 8.44 -3.80 -6.25
C VAL A 127 8.04 -5.01 -7.10
N VAL A 128 7.52 -6.07 -6.49
CA VAL A 128 7.03 -7.26 -7.19
C VAL A 128 5.83 -6.91 -8.08
N ALA A 129 4.87 -6.12 -7.57
CA ALA A 129 3.68 -5.70 -8.34
C ALA A 129 4.07 -4.88 -9.57
N GLN A 130 5.04 -3.97 -9.44
CA GLN A 130 5.55 -3.22 -10.57
C GLN A 130 6.29 -4.11 -11.57
N ALA A 131 7.16 -5.01 -11.11
CA ALA A 131 7.89 -5.92 -11.98
C ALA A 131 6.94 -6.88 -12.74
N LEU A 132 5.87 -7.37 -12.09
CA LEU A 132 4.81 -8.14 -12.75
C LEU A 132 4.08 -7.31 -13.81
N ALA A 133 3.75 -6.05 -13.51
CA ALA A 133 3.12 -5.15 -14.47
C ALA A 133 4.01 -4.87 -15.70
N GLU A 134 5.32 -4.77 -15.49
CA GLU A 134 6.31 -4.67 -16.59
C GLU A 134 6.33 -5.94 -17.46
N GLN A 135 6.28 -7.13 -16.85
CA GLN A 135 6.21 -8.40 -17.58
C GLN A 135 4.90 -8.57 -18.35
N ALA A 136 3.82 -7.99 -17.85
CA ALA A 136 2.50 -7.99 -18.50
C ALA A 136 2.33 -6.85 -19.52
N ASP A 137 3.37 -6.12 -19.87
CA ASP A 137 3.34 -4.94 -20.76
C ASP A 137 2.29 -3.89 -20.34
N VAL A 138 2.06 -3.73 -19.03
CA VAL A 138 1.11 -2.77 -18.49
C VAL A 138 1.71 -1.36 -18.55
N LEU A 139 1.05 -0.47 -19.26
CA LEU A 139 1.44 0.94 -19.31
C LEU A 139 1.36 1.58 -17.92
N HIS A 140 2.34 2.41 -17.59
CA HIS A 140 2.41 3.09 -16.30
C HIS A 140 2.46 2.09 -15.14
N SER A 141 3.40 1.14 -15.17
CA SER A 141 3.60 0.10 -14.15
C SER A 141 3.85 0.66 -12.75
N GLU A 142 4.35 1.89 -12.65
CA GLU A 142 4.62 2.61 -11.39
C GLU A 142 3.37 2.78 -10.50
N ARG A 143 2.16 2.81 -11.07
CA ARG A 143 0.94 2.84 -10.27
C ARG A 143 0.73 1.56 -9.46
N LEU A 144 1.25 0.43 -9.96
CA LEU A 144 1.20 -0.84 -9.24
C LEU A 144 2.19 -0.88 -8.07
N PHE A 145 3.29 -0.12 -8.14
CA PHE A 145 4.15 0.11 -6.99
C PHE A 145 3.38 0.77 -5.84
N VAL A 146 2.60 1.82 -6.13
CA VAL A 146 1.76 2.48 -5.11
C VAL A 146 0.71 1.53 -4.55
N ALA A 147 0.06 0.74 -5.40
CA ALA A 147 -0.95 -0.23 -5.00
C ALA A 147 -0.36 -1.31 -4.08
N GLY A 148 0.78 -1.89 -4.46
CA GLY A 148 1.50 -2.87 -3.63
C GLY A 148 2.00 -2.29 -2.32
N LEU A 149 2.44 -1.01 -2.29
CA LEU A 149 2.88 -0.36 -1.06
C LEU A 149 1.75 -0.14 -0.05
N LEU A 150 0.53 0.09 -0.54
CA LEU A 150 -0.63 0.43 0.29
C LEU A 150 -1.61 -0.74 0.49
N HIS A 151 -1.40 -1.90 -0.13
CA HIS A 151 -2.37 -2.99 -0.12
C HIS A 151 -2.81 -3.41 1.29
N ASP A 152 -1.89 -3.41 2.22
CA ASP A 152 -2.07 -3.82 3.61
C ASP A 152 -2.36 -2.67 4.59
N ILE A 153 -2.55 -1.43 4.11
CA ILE A 153 -2.70 -0.24 4.96
C ILE A 153 -3.84 -0.39 5.98
N GLY A 154 -4.85 -1.18 5.68
CA GLY A 154 -5.96 -1.47 6.57
C GLY A 154 -5.55 -2.19 7.85
N LYS A 155 -4.49 -3.00 7.85
CA LYS A 155 -3.93 -3.64 9.07
C LYS A 155 -3.52 -2.60 10.12
N LEU A 156 -2.94 -1.48 9.67
CA LEU A 156 -2.55 -0.39 10.58
C LEU A 156 -3.76 0.28 11.23
N ILE A 157 -4.86 0.41 10.47
CA ILE A 157 -6.12 0.92 11.01
C ILE A 157 -6.71 -0.05 12.02
N LEU A 158 -6.76 -1.35 11.69
CA LEU A 158 -7.23 -2.39 12.62
C LEU A 158 -6.43 -2.38 13.92
N CYS A 159 -5.09 -2.37 13.84
CA CYS A 159 -4.22 -2.32 15.01
C CYS A 159 -4.43 -1.07 15.86
N ASN A 160 -4.64 0.07 15.24
CA ASN A 160 -4.85 1.33 15.95
C ASN A 160 -6.24 1.43 16.59
N ARG A 161 -7.28 1.04 15.84
CA ARG A 161 -8.68 1.21 16.29
C ARG A 161 -9.22 0.05 17.13
N LEU A 162 -8.74 -1.15 16.86
CA LEU A 162 -9.19 -2.38 17.48
C LEU A 162 -8.01 -3.18 18.08
N PRO A 163 -7.15 -2.60 18.94
CA PRO A 163 -5.92 -3.25 19.39
C PRO A 163 -6.17 -4.59 20.09
N LYS A 164 -7.31 -4.76 20.77
CA LYS A 164 -7.69 -6.04 21.39
C LYS A 164 -7.99 -7.11 20.35
N VAL A 165 -8.73 -6.76 19.30
CA VAL A 165 -9.05 -7.67 18.20
C VAL A 165 -7.77 -8.01 17.44
N ALA A 166 -6.94 -7.03 17.14
CA ALA A 166 -5.66 -7.23 16.47
C ALA A 166 -4.73 -8.19 17.26
N ARG A 167 -4.68 -8.09 18.59
CA ARG A 167 -3.96 -9.08 19.42
C ARG A 167 -4.55 -10.48 19.29
N THR A 168 -5.88 -10.60 19.27
CA THR A 168 -6.56 -11.89 19.07
C THR A 168 -6.24 -12.48 17.70
N ILE A 169 -6.22 -11.67 16.65
CA ILE A 169 -5.81 -12.08 15.31
C ILE A 169 -4.37 -12.63 15.34
N GLN A 170 -3.43 -11.90 15.94
CA GLN A 170 -2.04 -12.35 16.05
C GLN A 170 -1.88 -13.66 16.83
N GLN A 171 -2.63 -13.83 17.91
CA GLN A 171 -2.64 -15.08 18.69
C GLN A 171 -3.19 -16.26 17.88
N ARG A 172 -4.23 -16.02 17.08
CA ARG A 172 -4.83 -17.05 16.23
C ARG A 172 -3.95 -17.38 15.03
N LEU A 173 -3.22 -16.41 14.47
CA LEU A 173 -2.23 -16.65 13.44
C LEU A 173 -1.12 -17.62 13.87
N GLN A 174 -0.66 -17.50 15.13
CA GLN A 174 0.35 -18.41 15.69
C GLN A 174 -0.15 -19.85 15.91
N ALA A 175 -1.45 -20.03 15.99
CA ALA A 175 -2.09 -21.32 16.26
C ALA A 175 -2.88 -21.88 15.08
N ALA A 176 -3.09 -21.10 14.02
CA ALA A 176 -3.96 -21.46 12.91
C ALA A 176 -3.15 -21.70 11.63
N ASP A 177 -3.71 -22.52 10.80
CA ASP A 177 -3.22 -22.91 9.47
C ASP A 177 -3.93 -22.16 8.33
N LYS A 178 -4.35 -20.92 8.59
CA LYS A 178 -5.07 -20.08 7.63
C LYS A 178 -4.59 -18.62 7.62
N PRO A 179 -4.72 -17.92 6.47
CA PRO A 179 -4.33 -16.52 6.32
C PRO A 179 -5.06 -15.58 7.28
N ASP A 180 -4.43 -14.44 7.59
CA ASP A 180 -4.94 -13.41 8.52
C ASP A 180 -6.30 -12.85 8.11
N PHE A 181 -6.52 -12.56 6.83
CA PHE A 181 -7.77 -12.00 6.33
C PHE A 181 -8.99 -12.89 6.61
N LEU A 182 -8.82 -14.23 6.59
CA LEU A 182 -9.90 -15.15 6.95
C LEU A 182 -10.21 -15.10 8.46
N ILE A 183 -9.18 -14.94 9.31
CA ILE A 183 -9.37 -14.76 10.75
C ILE A 183 -10.07 -13.43 11.04
N GLU A 184 -9.72 -12.38 10.31
CA GLU A 184 -10.35 -11.06 10.39
C GLU A 184 -11.83 -11.13 10.00
N GLN A 185 -12.15 -11.79 8.89
CA GLN A 185 -13.53 -11.99 8.44
C GLN A 185 -14.37 -12.76 9.46
N GLU A 186 -13.80 -13.80 10.11
CA GLU A 186 -14.49 -14.53 11.18
C GLU A 186 -14.78 -13.67 12.42
N LEU A 187 -13.87 -12.77 12.79
CA LEU A 187 -14.00 -11.97 14.01
C LEU A 187 -14.80 -10.69 13.79
N LEU A 188 -14.71 -10.10 12.59
CA LEU A 188 -15.24 -8.76 12.30
C LEU A 188 -16.35 -8.77 11.25
N GLY A 189 -16.43 -9.81 10.40
CA GLY A 189 -17.29 -9.84 9.23
C GLY A 189 -16.69 -9.12 8.01
N PHE A 190 -15.47 -8.60 8.10
CA PHE A 190 -14.68 -7.97 7.05
C PHE A 190 -13.18 -8.11 7.34
N ASP A 191 -12.35 -7.83 6.37
CA ASP A 191 -10.89 -7.92 6.48
C ASP A 191 -10.20 -6.55 6.33
N HIS A 192 -8.86 -6.56 6.47
CA HIS A 192 -8.03 -5.37 6.30
C HIS A 192 -8.06 -4.82 4.85
N ALA A 193 -8.30 -5.67 3.85
CA ALA A 193 -8.40 -5.24 2.45
C ALA A 193 -9.62 -4.34 2.25
N ALA A 194 -10.77 -4.73 2.83
CA ALA A 194 -11.97 -3.91 2.84
C ALA A 194 -11.76 -2.57 3.57
N VAL A 195 -11.04 -2.58 4.71
CA VAL A 195 -10.71 -1.36 5.47
C VAL A 195 -9.75 -0.46 4.69
N GLY A 196 -8.72 -1.03 4.07
CA GLY A 196 -7.76 -0.31 3.23
C GLY A 196 -8.44 0.35 2.03
N GLY A 197 -9.27 -0.39 1.29
CA GLY A 197 -10.06 0.14 0.18
C GLY A 197 -10.96 1.30 0.59
N GLU A 198 -11.61 1.19 1.75
CA GLU A 198 -12.43 2.28 2.31
C GLU A 198 -11.60 3.54 2.63
N LEU A 199 -10.37 3.36 3.15
CA LEU A 199 -9.46 4.48 3.39
C LEU A 199 -9.05 5.15 2.07
N ILE A 200 -8.66 4.37 1.06
CA ILE A 200 -8.28 4.88 -0.28
C ILE A 200 -9.44 5.67 -0.90
N ARG A 201 -10.67 5.18 -0.75
CA ARG A 201 -11.88 5.87 -1.19
C ARG A 201 -12.11 7.18 -0.41
N ALA A 202 -11.95 7.16 0.91
CA ALA A 202 -12.08 8.34 1.76
C ALA A 202 -11.03 9.42 1.43
N TRP A 203 -9.87 9.01 0.93
CA TRP A 203 -8.83 9.91 0.42
C TRP A 203 -9.06 10.36 -1.03
N GLN A 204 -10.19 9.99 -1.63
CA GLN A 204 -10.57 10.34 -3.01
C GLN A 204 -9.52 9.92 -4.05
N MET A 205 -8.89 8.76 -3.84
CA MET A 205 -7.88 8.23 -4.75
C MET A 205 -8.51 7.54 -5.97
N PRO A 206 -7.72 7.27 -7.03
CA PRO A 206 -8.22 6.57 -8.21
C PRO A 206 -8.93 5.25 -7.86
N ALA A 207 -10.06 5.00 -8.52
CA ALA A 207 -10.84 3.78 -8.30
C ALA A 207 -10.04 2.49 -8.59
N SER A 208 -9.09 2.54 -9.52
CA SER A 208 -8.16 1.43 -9.79
C SER A 208 -7.27 1.11 -8.58
N LEU A 209 -6.82 2.12 -7.84
CA LEU A 209 -6.04 1.93 -6.61
C LEU A 209 -6.94 1.38 -5.48
N GLU A 210 -8.16 1.92 -5.35
CA GLU A 210 -9.14 1.38 -4.39
C GLU A 210 -9.41 -0.10 -4.66
N ALA A 211 -9.68 -0.47 -5.92
CA ALA A 211 -9.96 -1.84 -6.31
C ALA A 211 -8.76 -2.78 -6.03
N ALA A 212 -7.54 -2.34 -6.38
CA ALA A 212 -6.34 -3.11 -6.10
C ALA A 212 -6.14 -3.38 -4.61
N VAL A 213 -6.36 -2.39 -3.75
CA VAL A 213 -6.24 -2.53 -2.29
C VAL A 213 -7.39 -3.35 -1.71
N ARG A 214 -8.63 -3.08 -2.14
CA ARG A 214 -9.84 -3.73 -1.61
C ARG A 214 -9.93 -5.21 -1.94
N HIS A 215 -9.45 -5.59 -3.12
CA HIS A 215 -9.70 -6.92 -3.70
C HIS A 215 -8.43 -7.76 -3.87
N HIS A 216 -7.31 -7.41 -3.21
CA HIS A 216 -6.08 -8.19 -3.36
C HIS A 216 -6.17 -9.61 -2.75
N HIS A 217 -7.18 -9.92 -1.95
CA HIS A 217 -7.48 -11.29 -1.50
C HIS A 217 -8.51 -12.02 -2.37
N ASP A 218 -9.35 -11.28 -3.10
CA ASP A 218 -10.36 -11.81 -4.02
C ASP A 218 -10.40 -10.96 -5.30
N PRO A 219 -9.42 -11.14 -6.22
CA PRO A 219 -9.32 -10.32 -7.42
C PRO A 219 -10.51 -10.47 -8.36
N ALA A 220 -11.24 -11.59 -8.29
CA ALA A 220 -12.44 -11.82 -9.10
C ALA A 220 -13.60 -10.86 -8.72
N ALA A 221 -13.62 -10.36 -7.49
CA ALA A 221 -14.59 -9.37 -7.04
C ALA A 221 -14.33 -7.94 -7.57
N ALA A 222 -13.18 -7.67 -8.19
CA ALA A 222 -12.81 -6.37 -8.76
C ALA A 222 -13.39 -6.19 -10.17
N ALA A 223 -14.70 -5.99 -10.30
CA ALA A 223 -15.40 -5.98 -11.58
C ALA A 223 -14.84 -4.96 -12.60
N ASP A 224 -14.50 -3.74 -12.16
CA ASP A 224 -14.06 -2.65 -13.06
C ASP A 224 -12.53 -2.60 -13.26
N PHE A 225 -11.75 -3.15 -12.34
CA PHE A 225 -10.28 -3.10 -12.33
C PHE A 225 -9.66 -4.46 -11.98
N PRO A 226 -10.03 -5.56 -12.67
CA PRO A 226 -9.55 -6.90 -12.35
C PRO A 226 -8.04 -7.05 -12.54
N LEU A 227 -7.44 -6.33 -13.47
CA LEU A 227 -6.01 -6.39 -13.75
C LEU A 227 -5.17 -5.88 -12.57
N GLU A 228 -5.52 -4.73 -12.01
CA GLU A 228 -4.81 -4.15 -10.87
C GLU A 228 -4.95 -5.02 -9.61
N ALA A 229 -6.14 -5.53 -9.34
CA ALA A 229 -6.38 -6.43 -8.22
C ALA A 229 -5.61 -7.74 -8.37
N ALA A 230 -5.60 -8.34 -9.57
CA ALA A 230 -4.88 -9.57 -9.86
C ALA A 230 -3.35 -9.40 -9.73
N LEU A 231 -2.79 -8.29 -10.24
CA LEU A 231 -1.37 -8.00 -10.11
C LEU A 231 -0.93 -7.87 -8.65
N VAL A 232 -1.72 -7.17 -7.82
CA VAL A 232 -1.41 -7.02 -6.39
C VAL A 232 -1.62 -8.33 -5.63
N HIS A 233 -2.65 -9.12 -5.98
CA HIS A 233 -2.88 -10.45 -5.43
C HIS A 233 -1.67 -11.37 -5.66
N ILE A 234 -1.20 -11.48 -6.90
CA ILE A 234 -0.04 -12.29 -7.26
C ILE A 234 1.21 -11.78 -6.52
N ALA A 235 1.42 -10.46 -6.52
CA ALA A 235 2.57 -9.84 -5.87
C ALA A 235 2.61 -10.11 -4.36
N ASN A 236 1.46 -10.00 -3.67
CA ASN A 236 1.36 -10.29 -2.24
C ASN A 236 1.70 -11.75 -1.94
N SER A 237 1.14 -12.69 -2.70
CA SER A 237 1.42 -14.12 -2.53
C SER A 237 2.89 -14.45 -2.82
N MET A 238 3.47 -13.87 -3.89
CA MET A 238 4.90 -14.02 -4.21
C MET A 238 5.80 -13.46 -3.11
N THR A 239 5.44 -12.31 -2.53
CA THR A 239 6.17 -11.72 -1.40
C THR A 239 6.16 -12.65 -0.21
N GLY A 240 5.01 -13.22 0.14
CA GLY A 240 4.89 -14.21 1.21
C GLY A 240 5.81 -15.42 0.99
N LEU A 241 5.88 -15.95 -0.25
CA LEU A 241 6.79 -17.04 -0.62
C LEU A 241 8.28 -16.66 -0.41
N ALA A 242 8.67 -15.44 -0.81
CA ALA A 242 10.03 -14.97 -0.61
C ALA A 242 10.38 -14.82 0.88
N GLU A 243 9.46 -14.31 1.68
CA GLU A 243 9.65 -14.14 3.13
C GLU A 243 9.77 -15.48 3.87
N GLN A 244 9.01 -16.50 3.50
CA GLN A 244 9.17 -17.85 4.06
C GLN A 244 10.53 -18.47 3.74
N GLY A 245 11.09 -18.18 2.57
CA GLY A 245 12.42 -18.66 2.19
C GLY A 245 13.57 -18.00 2.97
N LEU A 246 13.33 -16.83 3.56
CA LEU A 246 14.34 -16.03 4.24
C LEU A 246 14.29 -16.14 5.77
N ASP A 247 13.15 -16.49 6.35
CA ASP A 247 12.92 -16.47 7.80
C ASP A 247 12.25 -17.78 8.25
N VAL A 248 13.06 -18.67 8.84
CA VAL A 248 12.64 -20.02 9.24
C VAL A 248 11.66 -20.00 10.43
N ASP A 249 11.59 -18.88 11.14
CA ASP A 249 10.71 -18.72 12.32
C ASP A 249 9.31 -18.16 11.98
N VAL A 250 9.02 -18.00 10.69
CA VAL A 250 7.76 -17.42 10.22
C VAL A 250 6.85 -18.51 9.65
N GLU A 251 6.06 -19.11 10.53
CA GLU A 251 4.88 -19.87 10.11
C GLU A 251 3.78 -18.89 9.67
N MET A 252 3.92 -18.33 8.46
CA MET A 252 2.89 -17.52 7.84
C MET A 252 2.16 -18.37 6.80
N VAL A 253 0.84 -18.52 6.94
CA VAL A 253 0.05 -19.17 5.90
C VAL A 253 -0.12 -18.21 4.74
N ILE A 254 0.57 -18.51 3.65
CA ILE A 254 0.49 -17.73 2.42
C ILE A 254 -0.82 -18.09 1.71
N GLN A 255 -1.54 -17.07 1.26
CA GLN A 255 -2.65 -17.28 0.36
C GLN A 255 -2.13 -17.83 -0.98
N PRO A 256 -2.64 -18.96 -1.46
CA PRO A 256 -2.30 -19.46 -2.80
C PRO A 256 -2.69 -18.44 -3.87
N ILE A 257 -1.88 -18.33 -4.92
CA ILE A 257 -2.22 -17.49 -6.07
C ILE A 257 -3.43 -18.11 -6.78
N ASP A 258 -4.49 -17.33 -6.94
CA ASP A 258 -5.67 -17.73 -7.71
C ASP A 258 -5.27 -17.94 -9.18
N PRO A 259 -5.53 -19.13 -9.77
CA PRO A 259 -5.28 -19.38 -11.19
C PRO A 259 -5.94 -18.34 -12.12
N ALA A 260 -7.14 -17.84 -11.78
CA ALA A 260 -7.84 -16.82 -12.55
C ALA A 260 -7.09 -15.46 -12.54
N ALA A 261 -6.29 -15.19 -11.49
CA ALA A 261 -5.45 -13.99 -11.48
C ALA A 261 -4.36 -14.06 -12.55
N TRP A 262 -3.72 -15.22 -12.74
CA TRP A 262 -2.75 -15.43 -13.81
C TRP A 262 -3.37 -15.25 -15.21
N GLU A 263 -4.58 -15.79 -15.41
CA GLU A 263 -5.33 -15.62 -16.66
C GLU A 263 -5.63 -14.14 -16.93
N THR A 264 -6.05 -13.41 -15.88
CA THR A 264 -6.37 -11.97 -15.95
C THR A 264 -5.17 -11.14 -16.37
N VAL A 265 -3.98 -11.41 -15.82
CA VAL A 265 -2.75 -10.69 -16.16
C VAL A 265 -2.08 -11.20 -17.44
N ARG A 266 -2.57 -12.32 -18.02
CA ARG A 266 -2.02 -13.00 -19.21
C ARG A 266 -0.56 -13.43 -19.02
N LEU A 267 -0.22 -13.85 -17.83
CA LEU A 267 1.08 -14.42 -17.46
C LEU A 267 0.86 -15.80 -16.85
N ASP A 268 1.93 -16.50 -16.57
CA ASP A 268 1.96 -17.74 -15.80
C ASP A 268 3.14 -17.77 -14.83
N ALA A 269 3.25 -18.81 -14.04
CA ALA A 269 4.27 -18.92 -13.00
C ALA A 269 5.72 -18.93 -13.53
N SER A 270 5.96 -19.08 -14.83
CA SER A 270 7.31 -19.07 -15.42
C SER A 270 8.00 -17.71 -15.29
N VAL A 271 7.23 -16.63 -15.12
CA VAL A 271 7.79 -15.27 -14.93
C VAL A 271 8.33 -15.02 -13.53
N MET A 272 8.00 -15.88 -12.55
CA MET A 272 8.33 -15.63 -11.13
C MET A 272 9.82 -15.44 -10.87
N GLU A 273 10.67 -16.24 -11.49
CA GLU A 273 12.13 -16.13 -11.32
C GLU A 273 12.66 -14.76 -11.79
N ALA A 274 12.25 -14.32 -12.97
CA ALA A 274 12.65 -13.02 -13.51
C ALA A 274 12.10 -11.85 -12.66
N VAL A 275 10.87 -11.97 -12.17
CA VAL A 275 10.26 -10.99 -11.28
C VAL A 275 11.00 -10.91 -9.94
N PHE A 276 11.33 -12.03 -9.33
CA PHE A 276 12.12 -12.07 -8.09
C PHE A 276 13.53 -11.49 -8.26
N ALA A 277 14.19 -11.76 -9.39
CA ALA A 277 15.49 -11.17 -9.69
C ALA A 277 15.39 -9.64 -9.76
N THR A 278 14.44 -9.12 -10.54
CA THR A 278 14.19 -7.68 -10.66
C THR A 278 13.82 -7.07 -9.31
N ALA A 279 12.94 -7.73 -8.54
CA ALA A 279 12.51 -7.23 -7.24
C ALA A 279 13.68 -7.16 -6.25
N SER A 280 14.55 -8.17 -6.22
CA SER A 280 15.72 -8.21 -5.34
C SER A 280 16.70 -7.08 -5.63
N GLU A 281 16.94 -6.77 -6.89
CA GLU A 281 17.80 -5.65 -7.31
C GLU A 281 17.25 -4.30 -6.85
N ARG A 282 15.93 -4.09 -6.94
CA ARG A 282 15.28 -2.80 -6.64
C ARG A 282 14.93 -2.62 -5.16
N PHE A 283 14.75 -3.69 -4.41
CA PHE A 283 14.19 -3.66 -3.06
C PHE A 283 14.99 -2.82 -2.07
N THR A 284 16.33 -2.98 -2.04
CA THR A 284 17.17 -2.26 -1.08
C THR A 284 17.11 -0.74 -1.29
N GLU A 285 17.11 -0.31 -2.54
CA GLU A 285 16.93 1.11 -2.88
C GLU A 285 15.54 1.61 -2.48
N ALA A 286 14.48 0.85 -2.81
CA ALA A 286 13.11 1.17 -2.45
C ALA A 286 12.93 1.34 -0.95
N LEU A 287 13.44 0.39 -0.19
CA LEU A 287 13.34 0.40 1.27
C LEU A 287 14.03 1.65 1.86
N ALA A 288 15.24 1.96 1.38
CA ALA A 288 16.01 3.13 1.84
C ALA A 288 15.35 4.48 1.49
N ILE A 289 14.51 4.52 0.44
CA ILE A 289 13.79 5.72 0.02
C ILE A 289 12.49 5.86 0.81
N ILE A 290 11.74 4.77 0.94
CA ILE A 290 10.38 4.78 1.52
C ILE A 290 10.42 4.89 3.03
N LEU A 291 11.28 4.14 3.72
CA LEU A 291 11.32 4.18 5.18
C LEU A 291 12.02 5.45 5.70
N PRO A 292 11.44 6.11 6.71
CA PRO A 292 12.11 7.20 7.42
C PRO A 292 13.41 6.70 8.07
N ARG A 293 14.47 7.52 8.06
CA ARG A 293 15.78 7.19 8.68
C ARG A 293 15.73 6.95 10.19
N THR A 294 14.61 7.23 10.84
CA THR A 294 14.39 7.04 12.28
C THR A 294 13.78 5.68 12.63
N THR A 295 13.42 4.86 11.64
CA THR A 295 12.96 3.50 11.89
C THR A 295 14.18 2.63 12.11
N PRO A 296 14.42 2.03 13.32
CA PRO A 296 15.51 1.08 13.51
C PRO A 296 15.29 -0.11 12.57
N ILE A 297 16.28 -0.42 11.77
CA ILE A 297 16.30 -1.57 10.84
C ILE A 297 16.68 -2.81 11.62
#